data_89dbc5f3448b40d414a7038e87b7862c
#
_entry.id   89dbc5f3448b40d414a7038e87b7862c
#
_cell.length_a   1.000
_cell.length_b   1.000
_cell.length_c   1.000
_cell.angle_alpha   90.00
_cell.angle_beta   90.00
_cell.angle_gamma   90.00
#
_symmetry.space_group_name_H-M   'P 1'
#
loop_
_entity.id
_entity.type
_entity.pdbx_description
1 polymer ?
#
loop_
_entity_poly.entity_id
_entity_poly.type
_entity_poly.pdbx_seq_one_letter_code
_entity_poly.pdbx_strand_id
1 'polypeptide(L)'
;MRVLALSPGNLQQQLERLPALAAAAEQLEASLQVACDPSHRSLWTMLPAVKKVIPFPFEADPNLSDWANLLGLVREPDFQACLNFATGRQVNLMLSMSHIPMRVATEGFASTASATVEPGWTPQKLEAFLRPMGVSLNADDFRLSLPADAMEKARSAQPAGDGPLLLLAPGGLPGDWPDERWTSLPETIRSKLPQLRSVVLPADLPVAERAAAVACAD
;
A
#
# COMPACT_ATOMS: atom_id res chain seq x y z
N MET A 1 3.43 12.20 17.06
CA MET A 1 3.29 13.07 15.87
C MET A 1 2.08 12.67 15.04
N ARG A 2 1.45 13.56 14.24
CA ARG A 2 0.40 13.21 13.29
C ARG A 2 0.88 13.46 11.86
N VAL A 3 0.78 12.45 11.01
CA VAL A 3 1.24 12.52 9.62
C VAL A 3 0.08 12.18 8.69
N LEU A 4 -0.11 13.01 7.67
CA LEU A 4 -1.01 12.76 6.56
C LEU A 4 -0.23 12.13 5.41
N ALA A 5 -0.80 11.13 4.74
CA ALA A 5 -0.31 10.67 3.45
C ALA A 5 -1.41 10.88 2.39
N LEU A 6 -1.10 11.58 1.32
CA LEU A 6 -1.93 11.65 0.12
C LEU A 6 -1.45 10.57 -0.84
N SER A 7 -2.23 9.51 -0.98
CA SER A 7 -1.81 8.26 -1.65
C SER A 7 -2.72 7.94 -2.85
N PRO A 8 -2.50 8.60 -4.00
CA PRO A 8 -3.17 8.28 -5.27
C PRO A 8 -2.69 6.95 -5.85
N GLY A 9 -3.33 6.50 -6.92
CA GLY A 9 -2.88 5.39 -7.76
C GLY A 9 -3.46 4.04 -7.37
N ASN A 10 -2.99 3.01 -8.08
CA ASN A 10 -3.50 1.65 -8.00
C ASN A 10 -2.98 0.87 -6.78
N LEU A 11 -3.49 -0.35 -6.60
CA LEU A 11 -3.14 -1.23 -5.47
C LEU A 11 -1.63 -1.47 -5.34
N GLN A 12 -0.91 -1.66 -6.44
CA GLN A 12 0.53 -1.86 -6.42
C GLN A 12 1.25 -0.65 -5.81
N GLN A 13 0.90 0.56 -6.25
CA GLN A 13 1.49 1.79 -5.71
C GLN A 13 1.16 2.00 -4.22
N GLN A 14 -0.04 1.57 -3.79
CA GLN A 14 -0.38 1.59 -2.37
C GLN A 14 0.50 0.61 -1.56
N LEU A 15 0.69 -0.62 -2.06
CA LEU A 15 1.57 -1.63 -1.44
C LEU A 15 3.01 -1.14 -1.32
N GLU A 16 3.54 -0.53 -2.37
CA GLU A 16 4.91 0.01 -2.40
C GLU A 16 5.15 1.11 -1.34
N ARG A 17 4.10 1.83 -0.91
CA ARG A 17 4.19 2.89 0.12
C ARG A 17 4.12 2.38 1.56
N LEU A 18 3.68 1.15 1.78
CA LEU A 18 3.53 0.60 3.13
C LEU A 18 4.83 0.64 3.95
N PRO A 19 6.00 0.19 3.42
CA PRO A 19 7.25 0.23 4.17
C PRO A 19 7.64 1.65 4.60
N ALA A 20 7.49 2.62 3.70
CA ALA A 20 7.83 4.02 4.01
C ALA A 20 6.91 4.60 5.09
N LEU A 21 5.60 4.36 5.00
CA LEU A 21 4.66 4.85 6.00
C LEU A 21 4.84 4.14 7.35
N ALA A 22 5.19 2.85 7.34
CA ALA A 22 5.53 2.11 8.56
C ALA A 22 6.77 2.71 9.25
N ALA A 23 7.85 2.94 8.49
CA ALA A 23 9.08 3.55 9.01
C ALA A 23 8.84 4.97 9.57
N ALA A 24 8.03 5.78 8.87
CA ALA A 24 7.64 7.09 9.38
C ALA A 24 6.85 7.00 10.69
N ALA A 25 5.93 6.06 10.78
CA ALA A 25 5.13 5.86 11.99
C ALA A 25 5.98 5.43 13.18
N GLU A 26 6.89 4.48 12.96
CA GLU A 26 7.75 3.92 14.01
C GLU A 26 8.78 4.94 14.51
N GLN A 27 9.59 5.51 13.60
CA GLN A 27 10.70 6.37 13.99
C GLN A 27 10.27 7.75 14.50
N LEU A 28 9.09 8.23 14.07
CA LEU A 28 8.52 9.52 14.55
C LEU A 28 7.48 9.34 15.65
N GLU A 29 7.23 8.11 16.10
CA GLU A 29 6.11 7.79 17.01
C GLU A 29 4.81 8.42 16.52
N ALA A 30 4.55 8.29 15.20
CA ALA A 30 3.48 9.02 14.55
C ALA A 30 2.21 8.17 14.36
N SER A 31 1.06 8.81 14.51
CA SER A 31 -0.20 8.30 14.01
C SER A 31 -0.42 8.79 12.58
N LEU A 32 -0.84 7.88 11.71
CA LEU A 32 -1.04 8.16 10.29
C LEU A 32 -2.53 8.32 9.96
N GLN A 33 -2.80 9.23 9.02
CA GLN A 33 -4.05 9.21 8.26
C GLN A 33 -3.68 9.17 6.77
N VAL A 34 -4.40 8.33 6.02
CA VAL A 34 -4.12 8.12 4.60
C VAL A 34 -5.35 8.52 3.78
N ALA A 35 -5.17 9.45 2.85
CA ALA A 35 -6.17 9.75 1.84
C ALA A 35 -5.87 8.91 0.59
N CYS A 36 -6.81 8.05 0.19
CA CYS A 36 -6.68 7.17 -0.96
C CYS A 36 -8.04 6.83 -1.56
N ASP A 37 -8.04 6.17 -2.71
CA ASP A 37 -9.27 5.63 -3.28
C ASP A 37 -9.97 4.68 -2.29
N PRO A 38 -11.31 4.73 -2.17
CA PRO A 38 -12.08 3.90 -1.25
C PRO A 38 -11.82 2.40 -1.40
N SER A 39 -11.53 1.92 -2.60
CA SER A 39 -11.24 0.51 -2.89
C SER A 39 -9.99 -0.02 -2.17
N HIS A 40 -9.06 0.88 -1.82
CA HIS A 40 -7.80 0.52 -1.15
C HIS A 40 -7.86 0.59 0.38
N ARG A 41 -9.01 0.91 0.95
CA ARG A 41 -9.16 1.08 2.40
C ARG A 41 -8.71 -0.15 3.21
N SER A 42 -9.05 -1.35 2.74
CA SER A 42 -8.70 -2.60 3.42
C SER A 42 -7.20 -2.84 3.53
N LEU A 43 -6.41 -2.40 2.55
CA LEU A 43 -4.96 -2.47 2.61
C LEU A 43 -4.40 -1.68 3.79
N TRP A 44 -4.84 -0.44 3.95
CA TRP A 44 -4.32 0.46 4.98
C TRP A 44 -4.70 0.06 6.41
N THR A 45 -5.76 -0.74 6.58
CA THR A 45 -6.10 -1.30 7.90
C THR A 45 -5.08 -2.35 8.38
N MET A 46 -4.26 -2.90 7.49
CA MET A 46 -3.17 -3.83 7.84
C MET A 46 -1.91 -3.11 8.36
N LEU A 47 -1.88 -1.78 8.37
CA LEU A 47 -0.83 -1.00 9.02
C LEU A 47 -1.39 -0.36 10.31
N PRO A 48 -1.08 -0.89 11.50
CA PRO A 48 -1.71 -0.47 12.77
C PRO A 48 -1.54 1.01 13.12
N ALA A 49 -0.52 1.66 12.56
CA ALA A 49 -0.27 3.08 12.71
C ALA A 49 -1.28 3.96 11.97
N VAL A 50 -1.98 3.43 10.95
CA VAL A 50 -3.03 4.13 10.23
C VAL A 50 -4.30 4.15 11.07
N LYS A 51 -4.61 5.31 11.64
CA LYS A 51 -5.77 5.50 12.51
C LYS A 51 -7.05 5.84 11.74
N LYS A 52 -6.90 6.42 10.54
CA LYS A 52 -8.04 6.79 9.70
C LYS A 52 -7.64 6.71 8.22
N VAL A 53 -8.52 6.14 7.42
CA VAL A 53 -8.47 6.24 5.97
C VAL A 53 -9.50 7.26 5.51
N ILE A 54 -9.06 8.27 4.79
CA ILE A 54 -9.88 9.33 4.21
C ILE A 54 -10.18 8.90 2.77
N PRO A 55 -11.43 8.56 2.43
CA PRO A 55 -11.77 8.20 1.07
C PRO A 55 -11.67 9.42 0.17
N PHE A 56 -10.83 9.33 -0.87
CA PHE A 56 -10.67 10.40 -1.85
C PHE A 56 -10.33 9.83 -3.23
N PRO A 57 -11.18 10.07 -4.24
CA PRO A 57 -11.06 9.45 -5.55
C PRO A 57 -10.09 10.22 -6.46
N PHE A 58 -8.81 10.17 -6.17
CA PHE A 58 -7.78 10.92 -6.92
C PHE A 58 -7.83 10.71 -8.43
N GLU A 59 -8.19 9.51 -8.89
CA GLU A 59 -8.16 9.10 -10.30
C GLU A 59 -9.49 9.38 -11.03
N ALA A 60 -10.53 9.81 -10.32
CA ALA A 60 -11.86 10.06 -10.88
C ALA A 60 -12.13 11.54 -11.17
N ASP A 61 -11.09 12.32 -11.42
CA ASP A 61 -11.15 13.76 -11.71
C ASP A 61 -11.98 14.55 -10.67
N PRO A 62 -11.54 14.59 -9.40
CA PRO A 62 -12.28 15.20 -8.31
C PRO A 62 -12.54 16.69 -8.56
N ASN A 63 -13.76 17.12 -8.31
CA ASN A 63 -14.19 18.50 -8.49
C ASN A 63 -13.77 19.40 -7.32
N LEU A 64 -14.03 20.70 -7.41
CA LEU A 64 -13.66 21.68 -6.39
C LEU A 64 -14.32 21.41 -5.02
N SER A 65 -15.52 20.85 -4.99
CA SER A 65 -16.20 20.49 -3.74
C SER A 65 -15.49 19.32 -3.04
N ASP A 66 -15.01 18.34 -3.81
CA ASP A 66 -14.26 17.21 -3.26
C ASP A 66 -12.96 17.70 -2.61
N TRP A 67 -12.23 18.58 -3.28
CA TRP A 67 -11.02 19.20 -2.73
C TRP A 67 -11.28 20.07 -1.50
N ALA A 68 -12.39 20.82 -1.49
CA ALA A 68 -12.80 21.61 -0.33
C ALA A 68 -13.15 20.71 0.87
N ASN A 69 -13.84 19.60 0.63
CA ASN A 69 -14.16 18.61 1.65
C ASN A 69 -12.87 17.97 2.21
N LEU A 70 -11.92 17.58 1.33
CA LEU A 70 -10.63 17.06 1.77
C LEU A 70 -9.88 18.09 2.61
N LEU A 71 -9.85 19.36 2.17
CA LEU A 71 -9.23 20.45 2.93
C LEU A 71 -9.84 20.57 4.34
N GLY A 72 -11.16 20.51 4.46
CA GLY A 72 -11.84 20.50 5.76
C GLY A 72 -11.35 19.36 6.65
N LEU A 73 -11.30 18.15 6.11
CA LEU A 73 -10.86 16.95 6.83
C LEU A 73 -9.38 16.98 7.24
N VAL A 74 -8.50 17.64 6.48
CA VAL A 74 -7.07 17.69 6.79
C VAL A 74 -6.68 18.88 7.68
N ARG A 75 -7.56 19.87 7.85
CA ARG A 75 -7.35 20.99 8.77
C ARG A 75 -7.68 20.68 10.23
N GLU A 76 -8.65 19.80 10.44
CA GLU A 76 -9.15 19.47 11.78
C GLU A 76 -8.11 18.77 12.68
N PRO A 77 -7.32 17.78 12.18
CA PRO A 77 -6.46 16.97 13.05
C PRO A 77 -5.10 17.57 13.44
N ASP A 78 -4.75 18.78 13.07
CA ASP A 78 -3.44 19.39 13.35
C ASP A 78 -2.25 18.49 12.94
N PHE A 79 -2.13 18.23 11.65
CA PHE A 79 -1.02 17.46 11.10
C PHE A 79 0.29 18.26 11.15
N GLN A 80 1.38 17.60 11.58
CA GLN A 80 2.74 18.18 11.57
C GLN A 80 3.47 17.94 10.26
N ALA A 81 3.11 16.85 9.55
CA ALA A 81 3.71 16.55 8.25
C ALA A 81 2.68 15.95 7.27
N CYS A 82 2.94 16.16 5.98
CA CYS A 82 2.24 15.52 4.88
C CYS A 82 3.26 14.89 3.91
N LEU A 83 3.11 13.60 3.66
CA LEU A 83 3.77 12.89 2.59
C LEU A 83 2.84 12.90 1.38
N ASN A 84 3.16 13.76 0.41
CA ASN A 84 2.31 13.95 -0.76
C ASN A 84 2.85 13.19 -1.95
N PHE A 85 2.19 12.06 -2.28
CA PHE A 85 2.46 11.27 -3.48
C PHE A 85 1.58 11.66 -4.68
N ALA A 86 0.66 12.61 -4.48
CA ALA A 86 -0.19 13.14 -5.54
C ALA A 86 0.49 14.31 -6.27
N THR A 87 0.12 14.50 -7.52
CA THR A 87 0.61 15.59 -8.37
C THR A 87 -0.54 16.48 -8.87
N GLY A 88 -0.22 17.63 -9.43
CA GLY A 88 -1.19 18.52 -10.05
C GLY A 88 -1.49 19.80 -9.26
N ARG A 89 -2.25 20.70 -9.89
CA ARG A 89 -2.51 22.05 -9.34
C ARG A 89 -3.47 22.03 -8.17
N GLN A 90 -4.51 21.19 -8.23
CA GLN A 90 -5.57 21.13 -7.21
C GLN A 90 -5.02 20.65 -5.86
N VAL A 91 -4.21 19.59 -5.86
CA VAL A 91 -3.58 19.09 -4.63
C VAL A 91 -2.64 20.12 -4.04
N ASN A 92 -1.87 20.83 -4.88
CA ASN A 92 -0.99 21.89 -4.40
C ASN A 92 -1.78 23.07 -3.80
N LEU A 93 -2.88 23.47 -4.43
CA LEU A 93 -3.76 24.52 -3.88
C LEU A 93 -4.34 24.08 -2.52
N MET A 94 -4.87 22.87 -2.42
CA MET A 94 -5.39 22.31 -1.18
C MET A 94 -4.31 22.28 -0.09
N LEU A 95 -3.10 21.79 -0.40
CA LEU A 95 -2.00 21.72 0.55
C LEU A 95 -1.49 23.09 1.00
N SER A 96 -1.48 24.10 0.12
CA SER A 96 -1.09 25.46 0.50
C SER A 96 -2.04 26.07 1.53
N MET A 97 -3.31 25.66 1.51
CA MET A 97 -4.34 26.11 2.44
C MET A 97 -4.48 25.20 3.67
N SER A 98 -3.80 24.07 3.72
CA SER A 98 -3.96 23.06 4.79
C SER A 98 -3.35 23.47 6.12
N HIS A 99 -2.42 24.43 6.12
CA HIS A 99 -1.60 24.87 7.27
C HIS A 99 -0.66 23.79 7.81
N ILE A 100 -0.48 22.66 7.12
CA ILE A 100 0.48 21.62 7.52
C ILE A 100 1.90 22.19 7.35
N PRO A 101 2.71 22.25 8.39
CA PRO A 101 4.02 22.95 8.33
C PRO A 101 5.03 22.24 7.43
N MET A 102 5.09 20.90 7.46
CA MET A 102 5.98 20.12 6.62
C MET A 102 5.19 19.40 5.54
N ARG A 103 5.49 19.69 4.28
CA ARG A 103 4.82 19.07 3.11
C ARG A 103 5.88 18.58 2.15
N VAL A 104 6.08 17.26 2.14
CA VAL A 104 7.10 16.60 1.32
C VAL A 104 6.47 16.07 0.05
N ALA A 105 7.00 16.46 -1.11
CA ALA A 105 6.59 15.96 -2.42
C ALA A 105 7.77 15.95 -3.40
N THR A 106 7.64 15.27 -4.52
CA THR A 106 8.64 15.32 -5.60
C THR A 106 8.66 16.68 -6.29
N GLU A 107 7.50 17.33 -6.36
CA GLU A 107 7.31 18.63 -7.05
C GLU A 107 6.10 19.38 -6.48
N GLY A 108 5.98 20.65 -6.87
CA GLY A 108 4.81 21.45 -6.59
C GLY A 108 5.08 22.64 -5.68
N PHE A 109 4.34 23.74 -5.92
CA PHE A 109 4.54 25.03 -5.23
C PHE A 109 4.15 24.98 -3.73
N ALA A 110 3.36 24.00 -3.32
CA ALA A 110 2.96 23.83 -1.93
C ALA A 110 3.96 23.02 -1.10
N SER A 111 4.95 22.39 -1.72
CA SER A 111 5.98 21.62 -1.02
C SER A 111 6.85 22.53 -0.18
N THR A 112 7.15 22.14 1.06
CA THR A 112 8.14 22.79 1.92
C THR A 112 9.46 22.04 1.94
N ALA A 113 9.46 20.78 1.49
CA ALA A 113 10.63 19.95 1.29
C ALA A 113 10.45 19.10 0.02
N SER A 114 11.54 18.89 -0.71
CA SER A 114 11.54 18.10 -1.96
C SER A 114 12.05 16.69 -1.72
N ALA A 115 11.33 15.70 -2.27
CA ALA A 115 11.77 14.32 -2.33
C ALA A 115 12.48 14.07 -3.66
N THR A 116 13.81 13.97 -3.65
CA THR A 116 14.59 13.59 -4.82
C THR A 116 14.69 12.07 -4.89
N VAL A 117 13.91 11.48 -5.81
CA VAL A 117 13.80 10.04 -5.96
C VAL A 117 14.85 9.53 -6.93
N GLU A 118 15.81 8.75 -6.43
CA GLU A 118 16.85 8.10 -7.23
C GLU A 118 16.34 6.81 -7.90
N PRO A 119 16.96 6.36 -9.03
CA PRO A 119 16.65 5.05 -9.61
C PRO A 119 16.89 3.90 -8.62
N GLY A 120 16.04 2.88 -8.65
CA GLY A 120 16.20 1.70 -7.78
C GLY A 120 14.89 0.94 -7.54
N TRP A 121 14.90 0.05 -6.57
CA TRP A 121 13.69 -0.67 -6.14
C TRP A 121 12.66 0.27 -5.53
N THR A 122 11.44 0.24 -6.05
CA THR A 122 10.41 1.27 -5.78
C THR A 122 10.11 1.46 -4.29
N PRO A 123 9.88 0.42 -3.45
CA PRO A 123 9.64 0.64 -2.03
C PRO A 123 10.79 1.38 -1.34
N GLN A 124 12.05 1.02 -1.63
CA GLN A 124 13.23 1.65 -1.02
C GLN A 124 13.42 3.10 -1.49
N LYS A 125 13.09 3.42 -2.76
CA LYS A 125 13.17 4.81 -3.28
C LYS A 125 12.31 5.80 -2.51
N LEU A 126 11.26 5.33 -1.86
CA LEU A 126 10.37 6.18 -1.05
C LEU A 126 11.03 6.75 0.20
N GLU A 127 12.23 6.28 0.56
CA GLU A 127 13.07 6.94 1.56
C GLU A 127 13.29 8.43 1.26
N ALA A 128 13.30 8.82 -0.02
CA ALA A 128 13.41 10.21 -0.42
C ALA A 128 12.35 11.12 0.20
N PHE A 129 11.13 10.61 0.43
CA PHE A 129 10.07 11.34 1.11
C PHE A 129 10.29 11.43 2.63
N LEU A 130 11.07 10.53 3.20
CA LEU A 130 11.29 10.41 4.64
C LEU A 130 12.52 11.20 5.11
N ARG A 131 13.53 11.34 4.26
CA ARG A 131 14.78 12.05 4.56
C ARG A 131 14.60 13.46 5.14
N PRO A 132 13.66 14.30 4.62
CA PRO A 132 13.42 15.63 5.20
C PRO A 132 12.93 15.59 6.65
N MET A 133 12.42 14.46 7.12
CA MET A 133 11.97 14.23 8.49
C MET A 133 13.00 13.51 9.35
N GLY A 134 14.19 13.22 8.80
CA GLY A 134 15.25 12.49 9.51
C GLY A 134 14.95 10.98 9.66
N VAL A 135 14.04 10.43 8.86
CA VAL A 135 13.65 9.01 8.91
C VAL A 135 14.41 8.25 7.82
N SER A 136 14.98 7.12 8.19
CA SER A 136 15.61 6.16 7.28
C SER A 136 14.68 5.01 6.95
N LEU A 137 14.87 4.38 5.80
CA LEU A 137 14.05 3.26 5.34
C LEU A 137 14.93 2.05 5.01
N ASN A 138 14.60 0.92 5.60
CA ASN A 138 14.99 -0.39 5.08
C ASN A 138 13.70 -1.15 4.69
N ALA A 139 13.35 -1.09 3.43
CA ALA A 139 12.09 -1.65 2.96
C ALA A 139 12.07 -3.19 3.00
N ASP A 140 13.24 -3.85 3.02
CA ASP A 140 13.36 -5.31 3.14
C ASP A 140 12.96 -5.82 4.53
N ASP A 141 13.09 -5.00 5.57
CA ASP A 141 12.73 -5.36 6.94
C ASP A 141 11.24 -5.22 7.23
N PHE A 142 10.50 -4.59 6.33
CA PHE A 142 9.06 -4.38 6.53
C PHE A 142 8.29 -5.69 6.53
N ARG A 143 7.40 -5.84 7.50
CA ARG A 143 6.45 -6.98 7.60
C ARG A 143 5.04 -6.48 7.82
N LEU A 144 4.08 -7.05 7.07
CA LEU A 144 2.67 -6.74 7.23
C LEU A 144 2.13 -7.34 8.54
N SER A 145 1.27 -6.59 9.21
CA SER A 145 0.48 -7.09 10.32
C SER A 145 -0.82 -7.69 9.78
N LEU A 146 -0.86 -9.01 9.65
CA LEU A 146 -2.01 -9.71 9.08
C LEU A 146 -3.05 -10.05 10.16
N PRO A 147 -4.35 -9.91 9.86
CA PRO A 147 -5.43 -10.30 10.77
C PRO A 147 -5.36 -11.79 11.11
N ALA A 148 -5.54 -12.14 12.39
CA ALA A 148 -5.44 -13.52 12.86
C ALA A 148 -6.50 -14.44 12.24
N ASP A 149 -7.70 -13.94 12.03
CA ASP A 149 -8.80 -14.65 11.38
C ASP A 149 -8.50 -14.94 9.91
N ALA A 150 -7.88 -13.98 9.19
CA ALA A 150 -7.44 -14.20 7.80
C ALA A 150 -6.34 -15.26 7.72
N MET A 151 -5.39 -15.25 8.65
CA MET A 151 -4.33 -16.26 8.75
C MET A 151 -4.89 -17.66 9.05
N GLU A 152 -5.84 -17.77 9.97
CA GLU A 152 -6.48 -19.06 10.30
C GLU A 152 -7.29 -19.60 9.12
N LYS A 153 -8.06 -18.74 8.47
CA LYS A 153 -8.79 -19.07 7.24
C LYS A 153 -7.85 -19.57 6.14
N ALA A 154 -6.73 -18.87 5.94
CA ALA A 154 -5.74 -19.24 4.93
C ALA A 154 -5.11 -20.60 5.21
N ARG A 155 -4.74 -20.90 6.49
CA ARG A 155 -4.21 -22.22 6.89
C ARG A 155 -5.24 -23.33 6.66
N SER A 156 -6.48 -23.08 7.05
CA SER A 156 -7.57 -24.07 6.92
C SER A 156 -7.94 -24.37 5.46
N ALA A 157 -7.69 -23.43 4.55
CA ALA A 157 -7.95 -23.56 3.11
C ALA A 157 -6.83 -24.28 2.35
N GLN A 158 -5.70 -24.58 3.01
CA GLN A 158 -4.59 -25.28 2.33
C GLN A 158 -4.98 -26.71 1.95
N PRO A 159 -4.55 -27.20 0.79
CA PRO A 159 -4.71 -28.61 0.43
C PRO A 159 -4.00 -29.50 1.43
N ALA A 160 -4.63 -30.64 1.78
CA ALA A 160 -4.03 -31.62 2.67
C ALA A 160 -2.77 -32.25 2.05
N GLY A 161 -1.82 -32.67 2.91
CA GLY A 161 -0.58 -33.34 2.52
C GLY A 161 0.65 -32.69 3.15
N ASP A 162 1.78 -33.39 3.10
CA ASP A 162 3.07 -32.98 3.72
C ASP A 162 4.07 -32.43 2.69
N GLY A 163 3.68 -32.39 1.40
CA GLY A 163 4.54 -31.85 0.34
C GLY A 163 4.56 -30.32 0.33
N PRO A 164 5.51 -29.71 -0.39
CA PRO A 164 5.62 -28.26 -0.49
C PRO A 164 4.36 -27.64 -1.11
N LEU A 165 4.00 -26.43 -0.67
CA LEU A 165 2.84 -25.70 -1.16
C LEU A 165 3.27 -24.63 -2.18
N LEU A 166 2.89 -24.85 -3.46
CA LEU A 166 2.98 -23.83 -4.50
C LEU A 166 1.72 -22.98 -4.50
N LEU A 167 1.88 -21.71 -4.18
CA LEU A 167 0.80 -20.73 -4.28
C LEU A 167 1.02 -19.87 -5.53
N LEU A 168 0.01 -19.80 -6.37
CA LEU A 168 -0.04 -18.96 -7.56
C LEU A 168 -1.05 -17.83 -7.32
N ALA A 169 -0.64 -16.59 -7.53
CA ALA A 169 -1.44 -15.42 -7.24
C ALA A 169 -1.62 -14.53 -8.48
N PRO A 170 -2.46 -14.90 -9.45
CA PRO A 170 -2.75 -14.07 -10.62
C PRO A 170 -3.19 -12.68 -10.21
N GLY A 171 -2.71 -11.65 -10.92
CA GLY A 171 -3.07 -10.26 -10.62
C GLY A 171 -4.43 -9.85 -11.18
N GLY A 172 -4.94 -10.57 -12.18
CA GLY A 172 -6.13 -10.19 -12.92
C GLY A 172 -5.94 -8.95 -13.79
N LEU A 173 -4.68 -8.62 -14.12
CA LEU A 173 -4.33 -7.40 -14.87
C LEU A 173 -4.12 -7.72 -16.36
N PRO A 174 -4.28 -6.71 -17.25
CA PRO A 174 -3.86 -6.85 -18.63
C PRO A 174 -2.37 -7.24 -18.73
N GLY A 175 -2.08 -8.34 -19.41
CA GLY A 175 -0.72 -8.88 -19.53
C GLY A 175 -0.40 -10.03 -18.58
N ASP A 176 -1.29 -10.39 -17.68
CA ASP A 176 -1.18 -11.64 -16.93
C ASP A 176 -1.19 -12.86 -17.87
N TRP A 177 -0.69 -13.97 -17.38
CA TRP A 177 -0.81 -15.23 -18.09
C TRP A 177 -2.29 -15.60 -18.29
N PRO A 178 -2.63 -16.26 -19.41
CA PRO A 178 -3.95 -16.86 -19.58
C PRO A 178 -4.25 -17.87 -18.46
N ASP A 179 -5.51 -17.97 -18.05
CA ASP A 179 -5.95 -18.85 -16.94
C ASP A 179 -5.52 -20.31 -17.13
N GLU A 180 -5.48 -20.78 -18.36
CA GLU A 180 -5.00 -22.13 -18.72
C GLU A 180 -3.54 -22.37 -18.30
N ARG A 181 -2.69 -21.35 -18.33
CA ARG A 181 -1.29 -21.48 -17.90
C ARG A 181 -1.17 -21.55 -16.38
N TRP A 182 -1.97 -20.78 -15.67
CA TRP A 182 -2.00 -20.84 -14.21
C TRP A 182 -2.43 -22.20 -13.69
N THR A 183 -3.35 -22.87 -14.38
CA THR A 183 -3.85 -24.22 -14.04
C THR A 183 -2.94 -25.34 -14.50
N SER A 184 -2.29 -25.23 -15.66
CA SER A 184 -1.41 -26.26 -16.21
C SER A 184 -0.01 -26.31 -15.59
N LEU A 185 0.49 -25.19 -15.06
CA LEU A 185 1.80 -25.13 -14.44
C LEU A 185 1.97 -26.09 -13.25
N PRO A 186 1.04 -26.13 -12.28
CA PRO A 186 1.11 -27.11 -11.19
C PRO A 186 1.14 -28.57 -11.66
N GLU A 187 0.38 -28.91 -12.70
CA GLU A 187 0.36 -30.26 -13.27
C GLU A 187 1.71 -30.63 -13.88
N THR A 188 2.31 -29.70 -14.61
CA THR A 188 3.65 -29.88 -15.20
C THR A 188 4.70 -30.11 -14.10
N ILE A 189 4.63 -29.36 -13.00
CA ILE A 189 5.57 -29.51 -11.89
C ILE A 189 5.33 -30.85 -11.16
N ARG A 190 4.08 -31.26 -10.94
CA ARG A 190 3.74 -32.54 -10.30
C ARG A 190 4.27 -33.74 -11.05
N SER A 191 4.51 -33.65 -12.35
CA SER A 191 5.15 -34.73 -13.09
C SER A 191 6.57 -35.08 -12.57
N LYS A 192 7.25 -34.13 -11.96
CA LYS A 192 8.58 -34.25 -11.34
C LYS A 192 8.56 -34.21 -9.81
N LEU A 193 7.52 -33.63 -9.24
CA LEU A 193 7.34 -33.49 -7.79
C LEU A 193 5.91 -33.93 -7.40
N PRO A 194 5.65 -35.26 -7.32
CA PRO A 194 4.29 -35.79 -7.16
C PRO A 194 3.56 -35.32 -5.90
N GLN A 195 4.28 -35.01 -4.83
CA GLN A 195 3.71 -34.53 -3.56
C GLN A 195 3.40 -33.02 -3.56
N LEU A 196 3.62 -32.30 -4.67
CA LEU A 196 3.36 -30.87 -4.73
C LEU A 196 1.88 -30.58 -4.46
N ARG A 197 1.64 -29.81 -3.42
CA ARG A 197 0.34 -29.16 -3.19
C ARG A 197 0.31 -27.85 -3.97
N SER A 198 -0.82 -27.45 -4.51
CA SER A 198 -0.92 -26.19 -5.23
C SER A 198 -2.26 -25.50 -5.00
N VAL A 199 -2.23 -24.17 -4.94
CA VAL A 199 -3.39 -23.29 -4.85
C VAL A 199 -3.23 -22.17 -5.86
N VAL A 200 -4.28 -21.90 -6.64
CA VAL A 200 -4.39 -20.70 -7.47
C VAL A 200 -5.38 -19.77 -6.80
N LEU A 201 -4.93 -18.61 -6.41
CA LEU A 201 -5.79 -17.62 -5.74
C LEU A 201 -6.70 -16.93 -6.75
N PRO A 202 -7.98 -16.70 -6.43
CA PRO A 202 -8.85 -15.84 -7.23
C PRO A 202 -8.27 -14.43 -7.35
N ALA A 203 -8.38 -13.82 -8.55
CA ALA A 203 -7.87 -12.46 -8.78
C ALA A 203 -8.61 -11.39 -7.96
N ASP A 204 -9.88 -11.63 -7.64
CA ASP A 204 -10.77 -10.76 -6.87
C ASP A 204 -10.72 -11.01 -5.35
N LEU A 205 -9.82 -11.89 -4.88
CA LEU A 205 -9.70 -12.18 -3.46
C LEU A 205 -9.32 -10.90 -2.67
N PRO A 206 -9.99 -10.61 -1.53
CA PRO A 206 -9.67 -9.46 -0.69
C PRO A 206 -8.19 -9.40 -0.32
N VAL A 207 -7.61 -8.18 -0.31
CA VAL A 207 -6.16 -8.00 -0.14
C VAL A 207 -5.62 -8.66 1.13
N ALA A 208 -6.33 -8.58 2.25
CA ALA A 208 -5.91 -9.20 3.51
C ALA A 208 -5.91 -10.74 3.42
N GLU A 209 -6.92 -11.33 2.77
CA GLU A 209 -7.00 -12.78 2.56
C GLU A 209 -5.92 -13.28 1.60
N ARG A 210 -5.66 -12.51 0.52
CA ARG A 210 -4.55 -12.79 -0.41
C ARG A 210 -3.19 -12.73 0.29
N ALA A 211 -2.95 -11.69 1.10
CA ALA A 211 -1.72 -11.55 1.87
C ALA A 211 -1.54 -12.68 2.88
N ALA A 212 -2.61 -13.10 3.56
CA ALA A 212 -2.59 -14.22 4.49
C ALA A 212 -2.29 -15.55 3.77
N ALA A 213 -2.89 -15.78 2.60
CA ALA A 213 -2.61 -16.98 1.80
C ALA A 213 -1.13 -17.04 1.37
N VAL A 214 -0.57 -15.91 0.92
CA VAL A 214 0.87 -15.81 0.56
C VAL A 214 1.75 -16.06 1.78
N ALA A 215 1.41 -15.51 2.93
CA ALA A 215 2.18 -15.71 4.17
C ALA A 215 2.14 -17.14 4.73
N CYS A 216 1.19 -17.96 4.27
CA CYS A 216 1.07 -19.36 4.65
C CYS A 216 1.66 -20.32 3.60
N ALA A 217 2.22 -19.83 2.49
CA ALA A 217 2.92 -20.65 1.50
C ALA A 217 4.35 -20.95 1.93
N ASP A 218 4.94 -22.04 1.38
CA ASP A 218 6.33 -22.43 1.63
C ASP A 218 7.32 -21.61 0.80
#